data_d08a5f171bbdd4cbe215f3fd87fe7c0a
#
_entry.id   d08a5f171bbdd4cbe215f3fd87fe7c0a
#
_cell.length_a   1.000
_cell.length_b   1.000
_cell.length_c   1.000
_cell.angle_alpha   90.00
_cell.angle_beta   90.00
_cell.angle_gamma   90.00
#
_symmetry.space_group_name_H-M   'P 1'
#
loop_
_entity.id
_entity.type
_entity.pdbx_description
1 polymer ?
#
loop_
_entity_poly.entity_id
_entity_poly.type
_entity_poly.pdbx_seq_one_letter_code
_entity_poly.pdbx_strand_id
1 'polypeptide(L)' 'MNKIRISEYILSYRKEKGLNQTEFGELLGVTTQAVSKWEREICYPDIFLLPKLSEILGISVDSMLGK' A
#
# COMPACT_ATOMS: atom_id res chain seq x y z
N MET A 1 -19.93 0.65 7.03
CA MET A 1 -19.60 1.27 5.75
C MET A 1 -18.21 0.83 5.30
N ASN A 2 -18.12 0.37 4.06
CA ASN A 2 -16.82 -0.07 3.52
C ASN A 2 -15.93 1.13 3.21
N LYS A 3 -14.66 0.97 3.47
CA LYS A 3 -13.68 2.01 3.23
C LYS A 3 -12.40 1.37 2.72
N ILE A 4 -11.84 1.95 1.66
CA ILE A 4 -10.55 1.50 1.16
C ILE A 4 -9.48 1.93 2.15
N ARG A 5 -8.70 0.99 2.65
CA ARG A 5 -7.75 1.22 3.74
C ARG A 5 -6.30 0.97 3.37
N ILE A 6 -6.00 1.09 2.08
CA ILE A 6 -4.64 0.80 1.60
C ILE A 6 -3.60 1.68 2.30
N SER A 7 -3.92 2.97 2.49
CA SER A 7 -2.97 3.88 3.14
C SER A 7 -2.62 3.41 4.56
N GLU A 8 -3.61 2.95 5.31
CA GLU A 8 -3.39 2.48 6.68
C GLU A 8 -2.53 1.22 6.69
N TYR A 9 -2.78 0.29 5.79
CA TYR A 9 -2.00 -0.94 5.73
C TYR A 9 -0.55 -0.67 5.34
N ILE A 10 -0.33 0.24 4.39
CA ILE A 10 1.03 0.59 3.98
C ILE A 10 1.79 1.24 5.13
N LEU A 11 1.16 2.19 5.80
CA LEU A 11 1.79 2.87 6.93
C LEU A 11 2.15 1.90 8.05
N SER A 12 1.22 1.00 8.39
CA SER A 12 1.47 0.00 9.42
C SER A 12 2.62 -0.93 9.04
N TYR A 13 2.62 -1.38 7.80
CA TYR A 13 3.68 -2.28 7.33
C TYR A 13 5.04 -1.60 7.39
N ARG A 14 5.12 -0.35 6.88
CA ARG A 14 6.39 0.38 6.89
C ARG A 14 6.89 0.58 8.31
N LYS A 15 5.99 0.95 9.23
CA LYS A 15 6.35 1.16 10.61
C LYS A 15 6.87 -0.12 11.25
N GLU A 16 6.17 -1.22 11.01
CA GLU A 16 6.55 -2.51 11.58
C GLU A 16 7.91 -2.97 11.05
N LYS A 17 8.17 -2.76 9.76
CA LYS A 17 9.41 -3.23 9.13
C LYS A 17 10.53 -2.19 9.17
N GLY A 18 10.26 -0.98 9.65
CA GLY A 18 11.26 0.08 9.69
C GLY A 18 11.64 0.59 8.31
N LEU A 19 10.71 0.58 7.36
CA LEU A 19 10.98 1.01 5.99
C LEU A 19 10.53 2.45 5.76
N ASN A 20 11.30 3.20 4.98
CA ASN A 20 10.83 4.51 4.53
C ASN A 20 10.05 4.33 3.22
N GLN A 21 9.50 5.44 2.70
CA GLN A 21 8.67 5.37 1.48
C GLN A 21 9.45 4.87 0.27
N THR A 22 10.71 5.29 0.16
CA THR A 22 11.55 4.87 -0.95
C THR A 22 11.79 3.37 -0.91
N GLU A 23 12.12 2.85 0.26
CA GLU A 23 12.36 1.42 0.43
C GLU A 23 11.12 0.60 0.14
N PHE A 24 9.96 1.07 0.60
CA PHE A 24 8.72 0.39 0.31
C PHE A 24 8.43 0.40 -1.19
N GLY A 25 8.64 1.56 -1.82
CA GLY A 25 8.45 1.67 -3.26
C GLY A 25 9.31 0.69 -4.05
N GLU A 26 10.54 0.47 -3.59
CA GLU A 26 11.45 -0.46 -4.24
C GLU A 26 10.92 -1.88 -4.22
N LEU A 27 10.22 -2.26 -3.16
CA LEU A 27 9.62 -3.59 -3.10
C LEU A 27 8.57 -3.81 -4.17
N LEU A 28 7.89 -2.73 -4.56
CA LEU A 28 6.83 -2.79 -5.56
C LEU A 28 7.29 -2.39 -6.95
N GLY A 29 8.49 -1.80 -7.05
CA GLY A 29 8.95 -1.27 -8.33
C GLY A 29 8.29 0.05 -8.70
N VAL A 30 7.93 0.86 -7.71
CA VAL A 30 7.29 2.15 -7.94
C VAL A 30 8.11 3.27 -7.29
N THR A 31 7.75 4.52 -7.61
CA THR A 31 8.48 5.68 -7.11
C THR A 31 8.05 6.04 -5.69
N THR A 32 8.90 6.81 -5.02
CA THR A 32 8.58 7.37 -3.71
C THR A 32 7.33 8.24 -3.78
N GLN A 33 7.18 9.01 -4.86
CA GLN A 33 6.03 9.87 -5.06
C GLN A 33 4.73 9.06 -5.10
N ALA A 34 4.75 7.90 -5.75
CA ALA A 34 3.57 7.05 -5.82
C ALA A 34 3.17 6.60 -4.42
N VAL A 35 4.13 6.09 -3.65
CA VAL A 35 3.85 5.64 -2.28
C VAL A 35 3.29 6.79 -1.43
N SER A 36 3.91 7.97 -1.55
CA SER A 36 3.46 9.14 -0.81
C SER A 36 2.00 9.49 -1.12
N LYS A 37 1.64 9.46 -2.40
CA LYS A 37 0.27 9.77 -2.81
C LYS A 37 -0.72 8.76 -2.27
N TRP A 38 -0.35 7.49 -2.24
CA TRP A 38 -1.22 6.44 -1.68
C TRP A 38 -1.43 6.66 -0.18
N GLU A 39 -0.37 7.00 0.53
CA GLU A 39 -0.46 7.20 1.98
C GLU A 39 -1.26 8.44 2.34
N ARG A 40 -1.24 9.45 1.48
CA ARG A 40 -2.02 10.67 1.69
C ARG A 40 -3.44 10.56 1.11
N GLU A 41 -3.77 9.41 0.56
CA GLU A 41 -5.08 9.14 -0.01
C GLU A 41 -5.42 10.07 -1.19
N ILE A 42 -4.39 10.55 -1.90
CA ILE A 42 -4.58 11.35 -3.10
C ILE A 42 -4.99 10.48 -4.26
N CYS A 43 -4.43 9.28 -4.34
CA CYS A 43 -4.81 8.30 -5.35
C CYS A 43 -4.56 6.90 -4.81
N TYR A 44 -5.01 5.90 -5.55
CA TYR A 44 -4.84 4.50 -5.18
C TYR A 44 -3.88 3.81 -6.12
N PRO A 45 -3.25 2.71 -5.69
CA PRO A 45 -2.39 1.93 -6.57
C PRO A 45 -3.16 1.42 -7.78
N ASP A 46 -2.45 1.27 -8.89
CA ASP A 46 -3.00 0.66 -10.08
C ASP A 46 -3.49 -0.74 -9.74
N ILE A 47 -4.60 -1.15 -10.37
CA ILE A 47 -5.21 -2.45 -10.08
C ILE A 47 -4.23 -3.60 -10.29
N PHE A 48 -3.27 -3.45 -11.23
CA PHE A 48 -2.29 -4.49 -11.50
C PHE A 48 -1.27 -4.65 -10.37
N LEU A 49 -1.18 -3.67 -9.48
CA LEU A 49 -0.27 -3.75 -8.33
C LEU A 49 -0.93 -4.41 -7.11
N LEU A 50 -2.25 -4.55 -7.11
CA LEU A 50 -2.96 -5.07 -5.95
C LEU A 50 -2.54 -6.49 -5.56
N PRO A 51 -2.34 -7.42 -6.50
CA PRO A 51 -1.87 -8.76 -6.11
C PRO A 51 -0.52 -8.72 -5.41
N LYS A 52 0.41 -7.90 -5.91
CA LYS A 52 1.73 -7.80 -5.29
C LYS A 52 1.65 -7.13 -3.92
N LEU A 53 0.82 -6.11 -3.79
CA LEU A 53 0.58 -5.48 -2.49
C LEU A 53 0.00 -6.48 -1.51
N SER A 54 -0.96 -7.27 -1.95
CA SER A 54 -1.56 -8.30 -1.12
C SER A 54 -0.50 -9.26 -0.60
N GLU A 55 0.39 -9.67 -1.48
CA GLU A 55 1.47 -10.59 -1.12
C GLU A 55 2.42 -9.97 -0.10
N ILE A 56 2.85 -8.73 -0.35
CA ILE A 56 3.79 -8.05 0.52
C ILE A 56 3.17 -7.75 1.88
N LEU A 57 1.96 -7.22 1.89
CA LEU A 57 1.29 -6.82 3.12
C LEU A 57 0.71 -7.99 3.89
N GLY A 58 0.58 -9.14 3.26
CA GLY A 58 0.02 -10.32 3.91
C GLY A 58 -1.47 -10.21 4.17
N ILE A 59 -2.18 -9.43 3.37
CA ILE A 59 -3.63 -9.27 3.51
C ILE A 59 -4.29 -9.46 2.15
N SER A 60 -5.55 -9.84 2.16
CA SER A 60 -6.28 -10.05 0.92
C SER A 60 -6.60 -8.73 0.22
N VAL A 61 -6.79 -8.79 -1.08
CA VAL A 61 -7.23 -7.62 -1.85
C VAL A 61 -8.57 -7.12 -1.32
N ASP A 62 -9.46 -8.04 -0.95
CA ASP A 62 -10.76 -7.66 -0.39
C ASP A 62 -10.58 -6.83 0.88
N SER A 63 -9.67 -7.23 1.76
CA SER A 63 -9.41 -6.48 2.99
C SER A 63 -8.87 -5.09 2.67
N MET A 64 -7.98 -4.99 1.68
CA MET A 64 -7.45 -3.69 1.28
C MET A 64 -8.55 -2.77 0.78
N LEU A 65 -9.53 -3.33 0.09
CA LEU A 65 -10.63 -2.55 -0.48
C LEU A 65 -11.77 -2.32 0.51
N GLY A 66 -11.62 -2.74 1.75
CA GLY A 66 -12.61 -2.50 2.78
C GLY A 66 -13.82 -3.41 2.75
N LYS A 67 -13.65 -4.58 2.19
CA LYS A 67 -14.75 -5.54 2.10
C LYS A 67 -14.66 -6.61 3.18
#